data_1bfd29cbbc91fab43bf985fc74c40ced
#
_entry.id   1bfd29cbbc91fab43bf985fc74c40ced
#
_cell.length_a   1.000
_cell.length_b   1.000
_cell.length_c   1.000
_cell.angle_alpha   90.00
_cell.angle_beta   90.00
_cell.angle_gamma   90.00
#
_symmetry.space_group_name_H-M   'P 1'
#
loop_
_entity.id
_entity.type
_entity.pdbx_description
1 polymer ?
#
loop_
_entity_poly.entity_id
_entity_poly.type
_entity_poly.pdbx_seq_one_letter_code
_entity_poly.pdbx_strand_id
1 'polypeptide(L)'
;MIILTGAAGFIGSIVAGELNNKGYNDLILVDDFSKKEKERNYIDLKYKALVDRNVFFDWFKENHEEVTFVVHLGARTDTTEFDWNVF
;
A
#
# COMPACT_ATOMS: atom_id res chain seq x y z
N MET A 1 3.57 -5.52 10.12
CA MET A 1 2.70 -5.00 9.05
C MET A 1 3.52 -4.62 7.84
N ILE A 2 2.99 -4.86 6.67
CA ILE A 2 3.62 -4.48 5.42
C ILE A 2 2.80 -3.37 4.80
N ILE A 3 3.45 -2.25 4.51
CA ILE A 3 2.79 -1.13 3.87
C ILE A 3 3.00 -1.23 2.37
N LEU A 4 1.92 -1.06 1.62
CA LEU A 4 1.95 -1.15 0.17
C LEU A 4 1.30 0.11 -0.39
N THR A 5 2.11 1.03 -0.89
CA THR A 5 1.58 2.26 -1.48
C THR A 5 1.26 2.04 -2.95
N GLY A 6 0.26 2.75 -3.44
CA GLY A 6 -0.22 2.54 -4.80
C GLY A 6 -1.00 1.25 -4.94
N ALA A 7 -1.56 0.75 -3.85
CA ALA A 7 -2.13 -0.60 -3.82
C ALA A 7 -3.40 -0.74 -4.63
N ALA A 8 -4.12 0.35 -4.86
CA ALA A 8 -5.36 0.26 -5.63
C ALA A 8 -5.12 0.26 -7.13
N GLY A 9 -3.89 0.49 -7.56
CA GLY A 9 -3.56 0.43 -8.97
C GLY A 9 -3.44 -1.01 -9.44
N PHE A 10 -3.31 -1.17 -10.75
CA PHE A 10 -3.25 -2.51 -11.34
C PHE A 10 -2.04 -3.30 -10.84
N ILE A 11 -0.86 -2.68 -10.92
CA ILE A 11 0.36 -3.36 -10.49
C ILE A 11 0.35 -3.59 -8.99
N GLY A 12 -0.10 -2.58 -8.23
CA GLY A 12 -0.13 -2.72 -6.78
C GLY A 12 -1.02 -3.85 -6.33
N SER A 13 -2.17 -4.03 -7.00
CA SER A 13 -3.08 -5.09 -6.63
C SER A 13 -2.48 -6.46 -6.93
N ILE A 14 -1.71 -6.57 -8.01
CA ILE A 14 -1.06 -7.84 -8.33
C ILE A 14 -0.02 -8.17 -7.27
N VAL A 15 0.77 -7.19 -6.85
CA VAL A 15 1.78 -7.44 -5.83
C VAL A 15 1.12 -7.84 -4.52
N ALA A 16 0.03 -7.14 -4.14
CA ALA A 16 -0.68 -7.49 -2.91
C ALA A 16 -1.23 -8.91 -2.99
N GLY A 17 -1.76 -9.29 -4.14
CA GLY A 17 -2.25 -10.65 -4.34
C GLY A 17 -1.15 -11.69 -4.19
N GLU A 18 0.04 -11.40 -4.70
CA GLU A 18 1.16 -12.29 -4.54
C GLU A 18 1.57 -12.42 -3.09
N LEU A 19 1.55 -11.31 -2.35
CA LEU A 19 1.86 -11.36 -0.93
C LEU A 19 0.84 -12.20 -0.18
N ASN A 20 -0.44 -12.05 -0.53
CA ASN A 20 -1.48 -12.90 0.07
C ASN A 20 -1.21 -14.38 -0.22
N ASN A 21 -0.80 -14.69 -1.45
CA ASN A 21 -0.53 -16.08 -1.82
C ASN A 21 0.62 -16.66 -1.02
N LYS A 22 1.52 -15.80 -0.57
CA LYS A 22 2.66 -16.24 0.24
C LYS A 22 2.35 -16.22 1.74
N GLY A 23 1.13 -15.89 2.11
CA GLY A 23 0.72 -15.91 3.49
C GLY A 23 0.79 -14.57 4.20
N TYR A 24 1.13 -13.51 3.51
CA TYR A 24 1.20 -12.18 4.11
C TYR A 24 -0.14 -11.50 3.96
N ASN A 25 -0.89 -11.43 5.04
CA ASN A 25 -2.23 -10.86 5.02
C ASN A 25 -2.35 -9.58 5.86
N ASP A 26 -1.34 -9.24 6.62
CA ASP A 26 -1.36 -8.03 7.43
C ASP A 26 -0.82 -6.85 6.65
N LEU A 27 -1.46 -6.59 5.53
CA LEU A 27 -1.08 -5.52 4.62
C LEU A 27 -1.82 -4.25 4.94
N ILE A 28 -1.12 -3.14 4.82
CA ILE A 28 -1.73 -1.82 4.89
C ILE A 28 -1.70 -1.26 3.48
N LEU A 29 -2.86 -1.17 2.88
CA LEU A 29 -2.96 -0.69 1.51
C LEU A 29 -3.15 0.82 1.51
N VAL A 30 -2.25 1.53 0.85
CA VAL A 30 -2.27 3.00 0.83
C VAL A 30 -2.49 3.46 -0.60
N ASP A 31 -3.53 4.25 -0.80
CA ASP A 31 -3.83 4.79 -2.12
C ASP A 31 -4.95 5.81 -1.96
N ASP A 32 -5.38 6.34 -3.09
CA ASP A 32 -6.57 7.18 -3.15
C ASP A 32 -7.75 6.25 -3.40
N PHE A 33 -8.51 5.98 -2.35
CA PHE A 33 -9.62 5.04 -2.42
C PHE A 33 -10.95 5.71 -2.78
N SER A 34 -10.92 6.97 -3.21
CA SER A 34 -12.12 7.66 -3.60
C SER A 34 -12.64 7.23 -4.97
N LYS A 35 -11.82 6.56 -5.77
CA LYS A 35 -12.17 6.18 -7.13
C LYS A 35 -12.76 4.79 -7.14
N LYS A 36 -14.06 4.72 -7.34
CA LYS A 36 -14.77 3.45 -7.25
C LYS A 36 -14.37 2.47 -8.35
N GLU A 37 -13.92 2.97 -9.49
CA GLU A 37 -13.53 2.06 -10.57
C GLU A 37 -12.29 1.26 -10.21
N LYS A 38 -11.55 1.65 -9.18
CA LYS A 38 -10.39 0.88 -8.74
C LYS A 38 -10.74 -0.14 -7.67
N GLU A 39 -11.94 -0.11 -7.15
CA GLU A 39 -12.29 -0.98 -6.03
C GLU A 39 -12.13 -2.45 -6.39
N ARG A 40 -12.44 -2.81 -7.62
CA ARG A 40 -12.33 -4.20 -8.05
C ARG A 40 -10.90 -4.72 -7.99
N ASN A 41 -9.92 -3.83 -7.94
CA ASN A 41 -8.52 -4.24 -7.88
C ASN A 41 -8.14 -4.77 -6.51
N TYR A 42 -8.83 -4.34 -5.46
CA TYR A 42 -8.45 -4.74 -4.11
C TYR A 42 -9.56 -5.39 -3.30
N ILE A 43 -10.77 -5.49 -3.86
CA ILE A 43 -11.91 -5.96 -3.08
C ILE A 43 -11.74 -7.40 -2.59
N ASP A 44 -11.02 -8.21 -3.34
CA ASP A 44 -10.82 -9.62 -2.97
C ASP A 44 -9.50 -9.85 -2.25
N LEU A 45 -8.72 -8.82 -2.00
CA LEU A 45 -7.44 -8.98 -1.32
C LEU A 45 -7.64 -9.08 0.19
N LYS A 46 -6.68 -9.73 0.84
CA LYS A 46 -6.66 -9.78 2.30
C LYS A 46 -5.72 -8.72 2.80
N TYR A 47 -6.23 -7.85 3.67
CA TYR A 47 -5.43 -6.77 4.20
C TYR A 47 -5.94 -6.42 5.59
N LYS A 48 -5.11 -5.69 6.32
CA LYS A 48 -5.45 -5.27 7.67
C LYS A 48 -6.22 -3.95 7.65
N ALA A 49 -5.83 -3.03 6.79
CA ALA A 49 -6.48 -1.72 6.75
C ALA A 49 -6.23 -1.06 5.40
N LEU A 50 -7.17 -0.18 5.05
CA LEU A 50 -7.00 0.74 3.93
C LEU A 50 -6.70 2.11 4.52
N VAL A 51 -5.64 2.75 4.05
CA VAL A 51 -5.25 4.07 4.53
C VAL A 51 -5.18 5.00 3.34
N ASP A 52 -6.00 6.06 3.37
CA ASP A 52 -5.98 7.04 2.30
C ASP A 52 -4.63 7.75 2.30
N ARG A 53 -4.09 7.98 1.12
CA ARG A 53 -2.76 8.55 0.99
C ARG A 53 -2.64 9.93 1.63
N ASN A 54 -3.77 10.64 1.75
CA ASN A 54 -3.75 11.99 2.31
C ASN A 54 -3.56 12.00 3.82
N VAL A 55 -3.82 10.87 4.47
CA VAL A 55 -3.65 10.76 5.92
C VAL A 55 -2.56 9.77 6.29
N PHE A 56 -1.83 9.29 5.30
CA PHE A 56 -0.86 8.23 5.53
C PHE A 56 0.25 8.66 6.50
N PHE A 57 0.75 9.88 6.38
CA PHE A 57 1.85 10.28 7.25
C PHE A 57 1.40 10.35 8.71
N ASP A 58 0.18 10.82 8.97
CA ASP A 58 -0.32 10.81 10.33
C ASP A 58 -0.48 9.39 10.86
N TRP A 59 -0.99 8.51 10.02
CA TRP A 59 -1.14 7.11 10.38
C TRP A 59 0.24 6.50 10.67
N PHE A 60 1.22 6.81 9.85
CA PHE A 60 2.55 6.23 9.98
C PHE A 60 3.23 6.67 11.27
N LYS A 61 3.05 7.92 11.66
CA LYS A 61 3.63 8.39 12.91
C LYS A 61 3.17 7.57 14.09
N GLU A 62 1.93 7.11 14.07
CA GLU A 62 1.37 6.38 15.20
C GLU A 62 1.63 4.89 15.12
N ASN A 63 1.96 4.38 13.94
CA ASN A 63 2.03 2.94 13.74
C ASN A 63 3.37 2.44 13.24
N HIS A 64 4.34 3.32 13.04
CA HIS A 64 5.57 2.94 12.35
C HIS A 64 6.34 1.84 13.06
N GLU A 65 6.20 1.72 14.37
CA GLU A 65 6.96 0.70 15.10
C GLU A 65 6.50 -0.72 14.76
N GLU A 66 5.31 -0.86 14.24
CA GLU A 66 4.78 -2.16 13.86
C GLU A 66 5.01 -2.47 12.39
N VAL A 67 5.60 -1.54 11.65
CA VAL A 67 5.83 -1.71 10.23
C VAL A 67 7.15 -2.43 10.02
N THR A 68 7.09 -3.54 9.29
CA THR A 68 8.29 -4.32 9.02
C THR A 68 8.83 -4.06 7.62
N PHE A 69 7.98 -3.60 6.71
CA PHE A 69 8.40 -3.46 5.32
C PHE A 69 7.50 -2.47 4.61
N VAL A 70 8.07 -1.71 3.68
CA VAL A 70 7.31 -0.75 2.89
C VAL A 70 7.61 -1.01 1.42
N VAL A 71 6.56 -1.19 0.63
CA VAL A 71 6.66 -1.36 -0.81
C VAL A 71 5.97 -0.18 -1.46
N HIS A 72 6.70 0.57 -2.26
CA HIS A 72 6.17 1.76 -2.91
C HIS A 72 5.98 1.49 -4.40
N LEU A 73 4.74 1.39 -4.84
CA LEU A 73 4.43 1.00 -6.21
C LEU A 73 3.67 2.05 -6.99
N GLY A 74 3.18 3.06 -6.33
CA GLY A 74 2.31 4.01 -7.00
C GLY A 74 3.02 5.15 -7.69
N ALA A 75 4.33 5.16 -7.64
CA ALA A 75 5.06 6.30 -8.18
C ALA A 75 4.93 6.37 -9.69
N ARG A 76 4.66 7.55 -10.17
CA ARG A 76 4.76 7.81 -11.58
C ARG A 76 6.22 8.04 -11.91
N THR A 77 6.55 7.88 -13.15
CA THR A 77 7.94 7.97 -13.54
C THR A 77 8.57 9.31 -13.22
N ASP A 78 7.76 10.34 -13.20
CA ASP A 78 8.28 11.67 -12.92
C ASP A 78 8.39 11.96 -11.44
N THR A 79 8.08 11.01 -10.58
CA THR A 79 8.13 11.22 -9.14
C THR A 79 8.97 10.20 -8.45
N THR A 80 9.98 9.74 -9.11
CA THR A 80 10.71 8.57 -8.65
C THR A 80 11.82 8.86 -7.66
N GLU A 81 11.94 10.06 -7.23
CA GLU A 81 13.04 10.42 -6.36
C GLU A 81 12.87 9.97 -4.94
N PHE A 82 11.84 9.24 -4.67
CA PHE A 82 11.64 8.71 -3.34
C PHE A 82 12.75 7.74 -3.00
N ASP A 83 13.48 8.05 -1.97
CA ASP A 83 14.57 7.19 -1.54
C ASP A 83 14.15 6.48 -0.26
N TRP A 84 13.69 5.26 -0.40
CA TRP A 84 13.20 4.50 0.74
C TRP A 84 14.32 4.00 1.63
N ASN A 85 15.54 4.13 1.19
CA ASN A 85 16.67 3.70 2.01
C ASN A 85 16.93 4.61 3.19
N VAL A 86 16.32 5.77 3.21
CA VAL A 86 16.48 6.69 4.35
C VAL A 86 15.58 6.32 5.51
N PHE A 87 14.73 5.36 5.34
CA PHE A 87 13.87 4.91 6.43
C PHE A 87 14.49 3.69 7.17
#